data_0f9fe0eb20d44edc4a5a9250318b893f
#
_entry.id   0f9fe0eb20d44edc4a5a9250318b893f
#
_cell.length_a   1.000
_cell.length_b   1.000
_cell.length_c   1.000
_cell.angle_alpha   90.00
_cell.angle_beta   90.00
_cell.angle_gamma   90.00
#
_symmetry.space_group_name_H-M   'P 1'
#
loop_
_entity.id
_entity.type
_entity.pdbx_description
1 polymer ?
#
loop_
_entity_poly.entity_id
_entity_poly.type
_entity_poly.pdbx_seq_one_letter_code
_entity_poly.pdbx_strand_id
1 'polypeptide(L)'
;MKHDEPIDEAPLFWNGQLEVNGRPLDTLSHQIIKKNDYTWIGMFTARVSDQAIDKTIDLQWSPKDFKGMENTTLAKGEWNFQLELSPTQAFSKKVNIPFGDEQYQLQFNQLSAGKYMTTLYFEGNIDNYTEFLMVDIQDNLGNVYENVGVTTSNTESGQTIGYIEVFIPDVNIQTLIITPSIRIVDEKTLKLKELIPLSSIKIPQD
;
A
#
# COMPACT_ATOMS: atom_id res chain seq x y z
N MET A 1 2.76 8.62 16.54
CA MET A 1 3.69 9.36 17.43
C MET A 1 2.93 10.50 18.09
N LYS A 2 3.12 10.70 19.38
CA LYS A 2 2.58 11.83 20.12
C LYS A 2 3.76 12.65 20.64
N HIS A 3 3.72 13.96 20.51
CA HIS A 3 4.78 14.88 20.92
C HIS A 3 4.21 15.96 21.87
N ASP A 4 5.06 16.50 22.75
CA ASP A 4 4.66 17.54 23.72
C ASP A 4 4.57 18.93 23.08
N GLU A 5 5.25 19.13 21.94
CA GLU A 5 5.18 20.33 21.12
C GLU A 5 4.48 20.02 19.78
N PRO A 6 3.84 21.00 19.14
CA PRO A 6 3.25 20.83 17.82
C PRO A 6 4.30 20.38 16.79
N ILE A 7 3.94 19.44 15.94
CA ILE A 7 4.77 18.99 14.81
C ILE A 7 4.02 19.39 13.55
N ASP A 8 4.54 20.39 12.85
CA ASP A 8 3.91 20.92 11.63
C ASP A 8 4.20 20.07 10.40
N GLU A 9 5.28 19.29 10.44
CA GLU A 9 5.73 18.45 9.34
C GLU A 9 5.45 16.96 9.60
N ALA A 10 5.06 16.22 8.55
CA ALA A 10 4.82 14.79 8.65
C ALA A 10 6.13 14.01 8.92
N PRO A 11 6.15 13.08 9.88
CA PRO A 11 7.31 12.20 10.11
C PRO A 11 7.38 11.12 9.03
N LEU A 12 7.89 11.46 7.86
CA LEU A 12 7.90 10.59 6.67
C LEU A 12 8.92 9.47 6.73
N PHE A 13 10.02 9.68 7.44
CA PHE A 13 11.11 8.71 7.50
C PHE A 13 11.46 8.39 8.95
N TRP A 14 12.04 7.24 9.15
CA TRP A 14 12.60 6.83 10.43
C TRP A 14 13.90 6.06 10.21
N ASN A 15 14.86 6.21 11.12
CA ASN A 15 16.06 5.39 11.18
C ASN A 15 15.92 4.39 12.32
N GLY A 16 16.45 3.21 12.13
CA GLY A 16 16.42 2.15 13.13
C GLY A 16 16.32 0.78 12.49
N GLN A 17 15.92 -0.20 13.29
CA GLN A 17 15.79 -1.58 12.85
C GLN A 17 14.33 -2.03 12.95
N LEU A 18 13.89 -2.71 11.92
CA LEU A 18 12.66 -3.49 11.92
C LEU A 18 13.05 -4.94 11.63
N GLU A 19 12.71 -5.85 12.52
CA GLU A 19 13.07 -7.25 12.42
C GLU A 19 11.84 -8.14 12.59
N VAL A 20 11.83 -9.23 11.86
CA VAL A 20 10.87 -10.31 12.01
C VAL A 20 11.62 -11.60 12.30
N ASN A 21 11.31 -12.23 13.44
CA ASN A 21 11.99 -13.44 13.89
C ASN A 21 13.53 -13.28 13.88
N GLY A 22 14.03 -12.11 14.29
CA GLY A 22 15.46 -11.76 14.33
C GLY A 22 16.11 -11.52 12.97
N ARG A 23 15.33 -11.32 11.90
CA ARG A 23 15.83 -10.98 10.57
C ARG A 23 15.40 -9.55 10.20
N PRO A 24 16.31 -8.72 9.70
CA PRO A 24 15.95 -7.40 9.19
C PRO A 24 14.87 -7.49 8.12
N LEU A 25 13.94 -6.57 8.18
CA LEU A 25 12.83 -6.45 7.26
C LEU A 25 12.82 -5.06 6.64
N ASP A 26 12.70 -5.02 5.31
CA ASP A 26 12.51 -3.77 4.61
C ASP A 26 11.02 -3.38 4.63
N THR A 27 10.72 -2.14 4.99
CA THR A 27 9.39 -1.58 4.86
C THR A 27 9.07 -1.33 3.39
N LEU A 28 7.92 -1.82 2.93
CA LEU A 28 7.50 -1.67 1.54
C LEU A 28 6.76 -0.35 1.30
N SER A 29 5.94 0.05 2.25
CA SER A 29 5.18 1.30 2.18
C SER A 29 4.83 1.80 3.57
N HIS A 30 4.52 3.09 3.65
CA HIS A 30 3.98 3.68 4.87
C HIS A 30 2.94 4.74 4.51
N GLN A 31 1.95 4.86 5.37
CA GLN A 31 0.96 5.95 5.34
C GLN A 31 1.03 6.69 6.67
N ILE A 32 0.97 8.01 6.60
CA ILE A 32 1.02 8.86 7.79
C ILE A 32 -0.10 9.87 7.72
N ILE A 33 -0.90 9.92 8.80
CA ILE A 33 -2.07 10.78 8.91
C ILE A 33 -1.91 11.68 10.13
N LYS A 34 -2.08 12.99 9.95
CA LYS A 34 -2.14 13.95 11.06
C LYS A 34 -3.48 13.81 11.77
N LYS A 35 -3.46 13.39 13.03
CA LYS A 35 -4.67 13.32 13.88
C LYS A 35 -4.99 14.68 14.50
N ASN A 36 -3.96 15.39 14.96
CA ASN A 36 -4.00 16.74 15.49
C ASN A 36 -2.57 17.30 15.52
N ASP A 37 -2.37 18.53 15.99
CA ASP A 37 -1.06 19.19 16.00
C ASP A 37 0.03 18.44 16.79
N TYR A 38 -0.35 17.58 17.71
CA TYR A 38 0.56 16.83 18.59
C TYR A 38 0.63 15.32 18.26
N THR A 39 -0.16 14.85 17.28
CA THR A 39 -0.30 13.40 17.09
C THR A 39 -0.36 13.05 15.63
N TRP A 40 0.54 12.20 15.21
CA TRP A 40 0.58 11.55 13.92
C TRP A 40 0.36 10.04 14.09
N ILE A 41 -0.40 9.47 13.18
CA ILE A 41 -0.63 8.02 13.11
C ILE A 41 0.05 7.51 11.86
N GLY A 42 0.94 6.53 12.03
CA GLY A 42 1.61 5.85 10.92
C GLY A 42 1.15 4.41 10.81
N MET A 43 0.99 3.97 9.57
CA MET A 43 0.82 2.56 9.21
C MET A 43 2.00 2.15 8.33
N PHE A 44 2.62 1.04 8.65
CA PHE A 44 3.72 0.49 7.88
C PHE A 44 3.29 -0.86 7.33
N THR A 45 3.51 -1.06 6.05
CA THR A 45 3.33 -2.36 5.39
C THR A 45 4.70 -2.96 5.13
N ALA A 46 4.87 -4.19 5.53
CA ALA A 46 6.08 -4.95 5.27
C ALA A 46 5.73 -6.35 4.79
N ARG A 47 6.48 -6.85 3.82
CA ARG A 47 6.28 -8.21 3.30
C ARG A 47 7.25 -9.15 3.99
N VAL A 48 6.72 -10.16 4.65
CA VAL A 48 7.50 -11.28 5.18
C VAL A 48 7.60 -12.32 4.06
N SER A 49 8.81 -12.55 3.54
CA SER A 49 9.03 -13.53 2.47
C SER A 49 8.78 -14.95 2.97
N ASP A 50 8.00 -15.67 2.21
CA ASP A 50 7.88 -17.13 1.98
C ASP A 50 8.08 -18.16 3.10
N GLN A 51 8.13 -17.80 4.36
CA GLN A 51 8.18 -18.80 5.42
C GLN A 51 6.88 -18.85 6.20
N ALA A 52 6.08 -19.88 5.90
CA ALA A 52 5.02 -20.44 6.73
C ALA A 52 4.35 -19.43 7.68
N ILE A 53 3.40 -18.70 7.13
CA ILE A 53 2.55 -17.74 7.85
C ILE A 53 1.63 -18.43 8.89
N ASP A 54 1.80 -19.74 9.08
CA ASP A 54 1.04 -20.55 10.05
C ASP A 54 1.53 -20.39 11.50
N LYS A 55 2.59 -19.60 11.72
CA LYS A 55 3.20 -19.44 13.04
C LYS A 55 3.15 -18.00 13.50
N THR A 56 3.08 -17.83 14.81
CA THR A 56 3.31 -16.55 15.46
C THR A 56 4.61 -15.91 14.99
N ILE A 57 4.56 -14.63 14.69
CA ILE A 57 5.67 -13.81 14.22
C ILE A 57 6.09 -12.90 15.37
N ASP A 58 7.37 -12.94 15.74
CA ASP A 58 7.97 -11.97 16.64
C ASP A 58 8.47 -10.77 15.83
N LEU A 59 7.83 -9.62 16.03
CA LEU A 59 8.18 -8.36 15.41
C LEU A 59 8.90 -7.47 16.42
N GLN A 60 10.11 -7.06 16.10
CA GLN A 60 10.86 -6.07 16.86
C GLN A 60 11.08 -4.82 16.03
N TRP A 61 10.69 -3.66 16.57
CA TRP A 61 10.89 -2.37 15.95
C TRP A 61 11.62 -1.42 16.88
N SER A 62 12.80 -0.95 16.48
CA SER A 62 13.67 -0.11 17.30
C SER A 62 14.04 1.16 16.54
N PRO A 63 13.11 2.13 16.41
CA PRO A 63 13.41 3.41 15.77
C PRO A 63 14.32 4.26 16.67
N LYS A 64 15.25 5.00 16.05
CA LYS A 64 16.17 5.92 16.73
C LYS A 64 15.77 7.38 16.52
N ASP A 65 15.22 7.69 15.37
CA ASP A 65 14.72 9.03 15.06
C ASP A 65 13.56 8.96 14.05
N PHE A 66 12.82 10.06 13.98
CA PHE A 66 11.80 10.31 12.96
C PHE A 66 12.16 11.60 12.25
N LYS A 67 12.06 11.62 10.94
CA LYS A 67 12.47 12.71 10.07
C LYS A 67 11.37 13.17 9.14
N GLY A 68 11.36 14.46 8.86
CA GLY A 68 10.48 15.09 7.88
C GLY A 68 11.01 15.02 6.45
N MET A 69 10.32 15.70 5.54
CA MET A 69 10.57 15.67 4.10
C MET A 69 12.00 16.18 3.74
N GLU A 70 12.48 17.18 4.44
CA GLU A 70 13.83 17.75 4.24
C GLU A 70 14.92 17.02 5.04
N ASN A 71 14.64 15.80 5.51
CA ASN A 71 15.52 15.02 6.37
C ASN A 71 15.74 15.68 7.76
N THR A 72 14.88 16.63 8.12
CA THR A 72 14.89 17.31 9.42
C THR A 72 14.51 16.31 10.51
N THR A 73 15.28 16.23 11.58
CA THR A 73 14.93 15.36 12.71
C THR A 73 13.81 15.97 13.53
N LEU A 74 12.65 15.34 13.49
CA LEU A 74 11.44 15.76 14.21
C LEU A 74 11.37 15.20 15.63
N ALA A 75 11.88 14.00 15.82
CA ALA A 75 11.99 13.37 17.13
C ALA A 75 13.16 12.41 17.16
N LYS A 76 13.84 12.33 18.32
CA LYS A 76 14.95 11.43 18.56
C LYS A 76 14.77 10.74 19.90
N GLY A 77 15.09 9.45 19.96
CA GLY A 77 14.97 8.66 21.20
C GLY A 77 15.45 7.23 21.01
N GLU A 78 15.40 6.49 22.10
CA GLU A 78 15.66 5.06 22.11
C GLU A 78 14.33 4.36 22.38
N TRP A 79 13.67 3.93 21.32
CA TRP A 79 12.41 3.15 21.42
C TRP A 79 12.69 1.70 21.06
N ASN A 80 12.02 0.82 21.76
CA ASN A 80 12.03 -0.61 21.46
C ASN A 80 10.61 -1.16 21.64
N PHE A 81 10.05 -1.63 20.54
CA PHE A 81 8.72 -2.24 20.51
C PHE A 81 8.89 -3.71 20.12
N GLN A 82 8.33 -4.59 20.93
CA GLN A 82 8.26 -6.01 20.63
C GLN A 82 6.81 -6.45 20.63
N LEU A 83 6.40 -7.09 19.55
CA LEU A 83 5.04 -7.52 19.32
C LEU A 83 5.04 -8.95 18.83
N GLU A 84 4.22 -9.76 19.45
CA GLU A 84 3.90 -11.09 18.97
C GLU A 84 2.65 -11.01 18.10
N LEU A 85 2.79 -11.29 16.81
CA LEU A 85 1.73 -11.22 15.83
C LEU A 85 1.26 -12.62 15.47
N SER A 86 -0.02 -12.88 15.65
CA SER A 86 -0.64 -14.08 15.11
C SER A 86 -1.16 -13.80 13.71
N PRO A 87 -0.97 -14.73 12.75
CA PRO A 87 -1.55 -14.59 11.43
C PRO A 87 -3.07 -14.45 11.54
N THR A 88 -3.62 -13.47 10.89
CA THR A 88 -5.07 -13.43 10.63
C THR A 88 -5.35 -14.27 9.40
N GLN A 89 -6.39 -15.09 9.44
CA GLN A 89 -6.84 -15.77 8.23
C GLN A 89 -7.19 -14.71 7.18
N ALA A 90 -6.35 -14.61 6.17
CA ALA A 90 -6.70 -13.85 4.98
C ALA A 90 -7.53 -14.75 4.06
N PHE A 91 -8.66 -14.26 3.63
CA PHE A 91 -9.41 -14.87 2.56
C PHE A 91 -8.67 -14.59 1.25
N SER A 92 -8.44 -15.62 0.45
CA SER A 92 -7.84 -15.45 -0.88
C SER A 92 -8.70 -16.13 -1.92
N LYS A 93 -9.06 -15.38 -2.96
CA LYS A 93 -9.94 -15.82 -4.04
C LYS A 93 -9.30 -15.49 -5.38
N LYS A 94 -9.26 -16.46 -6.27
CA LYS A 94 -8.94 -16.17 -7.68
C LYS A 94 -10.09 -15.42 -8.31
N VAL A 95 -9.77 -14.33 -8.95
CA VAL A 95 -10.69 -13.54 -9.76
C VAL A 95 -10.08 -13.43 -11.15
N ASN A 96 -10.90 -13.35 -12.18
CA ASN A 96 -10.43 -13.17 -13.55
C ASN A 96 -11.25 -12.03 -14.15
N ILE A 97 -10.96 -10.82 -13.70
CA ILE A 97 -11.72 -9.63 -14.08
C ILE A 97 -10.83 -8.79 -15.00
N PRO A 98 -11.09 -8.81 -16.31
CA PRO A 98 -10.38 -7.94 -17.24
C PRO A 98 -10.78 -6.48 -17.01
N PHE A 99 -9.82 -5.59 -17.19
CA PHE A 99 -10.05 -4.15 -17.18
C PHE A 99 -9.07 -3.45 -18.12
N GLY A 100 -9.35 -2.18 -18.41
CA GLY A 100 -8.59 -1.43 -19.41
C GLY A 100 -9.35 -1.30 -20.73
N ASP A 101 -8.60 -1.16 -21.79
CA ASP A 101 -9.10 -0.98 -23.15
C ASP A 101 -8.26 -1.78 -24.17
N GLU A 102 -8.34 -1.45 -25.44
CA GLU A 102 -7.53 -2.12 -26.49
C GLU A 102 -6.03 -1.87 -26.32
N GLN A 103 -5.63 -0.73 -25.76
CA GLN A 103 -4.24 -0.35 -25.53
C GLN A 103 -3.70 -0.95 -24.23
N TYR A 104 -4.51 -0.90 -23.15
CA TYR A 104 -4.13 -1.34 -21.80
C TYR A 104 -4.92 -2.59 -21.41
N GLN A 105 -4.41 -3.75 -21.80
CA GLN A 105 -5.02 -5.03 -21.46
C GLN A 105 -4.54 -5.46 -20.08
N LEU A 106 -5.36 -5.20 -19.08
CA LEU A 106 -5.08 -5.49 -17.68
C LEU A 106 -6.09 -6.50 -17.13
N GLN A 107 -5.68 -7.27 -16.15
CA GLN A 107 -6.53 -8.28 -15.51
C GLN A 107 -6.25 -8.36 -14.02
N PHE A 108 -7.29 -8.26 -13.19
CA PHE A 108 -7.21 -8.72 -11.81
C PHE A 108 -7.29 -10.23 -11.77
N ASN A 109 -6.30 -10.89 -11.14
CA ASN A 109 -6.20 -12.35 -11.09
C ASN A 109 -6.41 -12.93 -9.69
N GLN A 110 -6.22 -12.12 -8.64
CA GLN A 110 -6.38 -12.58 -7.26
C GLN A 110 -6.84 -11.43 -6.36
N LEU A 111 -7.76 -11.72 -5.46
CA LEU A 111 -8.15 -10.90 -4.33
C LEU A 111 -7.67 -11.59 -3.05
N SER A 112 -7.00 -10.85 -2.18
CA SER A 112 -6.71 -11.29 -0.82
C SER A 112 -7.28 -10.28 0.16
N ALA A 113 -8.15 -10.72 1.05
CA ALA A 113 -8.77 -9.85 2.04
C ALA A 113 -8.44 -10.33 3.46
N GLY A 114 -7.80 -9.47 4.23
CA GLY A 114 -7.58 -9.61 5.66
C GLY A 114 -8.58 -8.75 6.45
N LYS A 115 -8.41 -8.72 7.77
CA LYS A 115 -9.30 -7.94 8.65
C LYS A 115 -9.36 -6.44 8.34
N TYR A 116 -8.27 -5.87 7.85
CA TYR A 116 -8.13 -4.42 7.64
C TYR A 116 -7.51 -4.06 6.29
N MET A 117 -7.04 -5.03 5.53
CA MET A 117 -6.35 -4.81 4.28
C MET A 117 -6.92 -5.72 3.20
N THR A 118 -7.23 -5.13 2.08
CA THR A 118 -7.56 -5.86 0.85
C THR A 118 -6.46 -5.63 -0.16
N THR A 119 -5.96 -6.70 -0.75
CA THR A 119 -4.93 -6.67 -1.79
C THR A 119 -5.50 -7.27 -3.06
N LEU A 120 -5.42 -6.52 -4.14
CA LEU A 120 -5.81 -6.93 -5.48
C LEU A 120 -4.56 -7.10 -6.33
N TYR A 121 -4.31 -8.31 -6.78
CA TYR A 121 -3.20 -8.60 -7.68
C TYR A 121 -3.66 -8.49 -9.13
N PHE A 122 -2.83 -7.88 -9.95
CA PHE A 122 -3.10 -7.71 -11.38
C PHE A 122 -1.88 -8.00 -12.24
N GLU A 123 -2.15 -8.24 -13.51
CA GLU A 123 -1.15 -8.36 -14.55
C GLU A 123 -1.61 -7.63 -15.81
N GLY A 124 -0.67 -7.30 -16.70
CA GLY A 124 -0.99 -6.66 -17.97
C GLY A 124 0.19 -5.96 -18.62
N ASN A 125 -0.13 -5.04 -19.54
CA ASN A 125 0.87 -4.29 -20.29
C ASN A 125 0.81 -2.80 -19.90
N ILE A 126 1.79 -2.37 -19.11
CA ILE A 126 2.02 -0.97 -18.75
C ILE A 126 3.52 -0.72 -18.91
N ASP A 127 3.92 0.37 -19.50
CA ASP A 127 5.32 0.82 -19.47
C ASP A 127 5.64 1.46 -18.13
N ASN A 128 6.17 0.68 -17.21
CA ASN A 128 6.48 1.13 -15.82
C ASN A 128 7.50 2.28 -15.73
N TYR A 129 8.09 2.74 -16.82
CA TYR A 129 8.99 3.89 -16.82
C TYR A 129 8.24 5.22 -17.00
N THR A 130 7.17 5.20 -17.79
CA THR A 130 6.43 6.42 -18.15
C THR A 130 4.95 6.35 -17.86
N GLU A 131 4.42 5.15 -17.60
CA GLU A 131 3.02 4.90 -17.37
C GLU A 131 2.79 4.33 -15.96
N PHE A 132 1.85 4.92 -15.24
CA PHE A 132 1.55 4.53 -13.85
C PHE A 132 0.05 4.25 -13.72
N LEU A 133 -0.27 3.06 -13.22
CA LEU A 133 -1.64 2.75 -12.84
C LEU A 133 -2.00 3.56 -11.59
N MET A 134 -3.06 4.35 -11.69
CA MET A 134 -3.70 5.05 -10.59
C MET A 134 -5.07 4.43 -10.38
N VAL A 135 -5.54 4.41 -9.13
CA VAL A 135 -6.85 3.86 -8.81
C VAL A 135 -7.56 4.72 -7.78
N ASP A 136 -8.82 5.01 -8.06
CA ASP A 136 -9.76 5.52 -7.06
C ASP A 136 -10.63 4.35 -6.61
N ILE A 137 -10.78 4.18 -5.31
CA ILE A 137 -11.57 3.08 -4.73
C ILE A 137 -12.69 3.64 -3.88
N GLN A 138 -13.89 3.12 -4.13
CA GLN A 138 -15.09 3.41 -3.36
C GLN A 138 -15.78 2.08 -2.98
N ASP A 139 -16.46 2.04 -1.84
CA ASP A 139 -17.28 0.89 -1.50
C ASP A 139 -18.76 1.08 -1.87
N ASN A 140 -19.54 0.03 -1.65
CA ASN A 140 -20.99 0.07 -1.90
C ASN A 140 -21.78 0.94 -0.90
N LEU A 141 -21.15 1.45 0.14
CA LEU A 141 -21.72 2.37 1.12
C LEU A 141 -21.42 3.84 0.77
N GLY A 142 -20.58 4.08 -0.25
CA GLY A 142 -20.18 5.41 -0.71
C GLY A 142 -18.93 5.95 -0.03
N ASN A 143 -18.23 5.17 0.80
CA ASN A 143 -16.95 5.58 1.37
C ASN A 143 -15.87 5.57 0.28
N VAL A 144 -15.08 6.65 0.23
CA VAL A 144 -13.94 6.79 -0.68
C VAL A 144 -12.67 6.49 0.09
N TYR A 145 -11.82 5.65 -0.48
CA TYR A 145 -10.54 5.25 0.10
C TYR A 145 -9.42 6.05 -0.53
N GLU A 146 -8.82 6.94 0.24
CA GLU A 146 -7.67 7.72 -0.17
C GLU A 146 -6.36 6.95 0.09
N ASN A 147 -5.28 7.38 -0.58
CA ASN A 147 -3.93 6.82 -0.39
C ASN A 147 -3.82 5.32 -0.67
N VAL A 148 -4.46 4.88 -1.71
CA VAL A 148 -4.35 3.50 -2.19
C VAL A 148 -2.93 3.26 -2.72
N GLY A 149 -2.26 2.25 -2.16
CA GLY A 149 -0.93 1.84 -2.62
C GLY A 149 -1.04 1.02 -3.91
N VAL A 150 -0.34 1.43 -4.95
CA VAL A 150 -0.16 0.63 -6.18
C VAL A 150 1.31 0.31 -6.33
N THR A 151 1.62 -0.96 -6.47
CA THR A 151 2.99 -1.44 -6.70
C THR A 151 3.03 -2.22 -8.01
N THR A 152 4.00 -1.93 -8.85
CA THR A 152 4.20 -2.60 -10.14
C THR A 152 5.64 -3.07 -10.28
N SER A 153 5.83 -4.15 -11.02
CA SER A 153 7.13 -4.65 -11.47
C SER A 153 6.99 -5.33 -12.83
N ASN A 154 8.08 -5.40 -13.59
CA ASN A 154 8.11 -6.12 -14.85
C ASN A 154 8.63 -7.53 -14.63
N THR A 155 8.01 -8.49 -15.29
CA THR A 155 8.54 -9.85 -15.41
C THR A 155 9.68 -9.89 -16.44
N GLU A 156 10.44 -10.99 -16.46
CA GLU A 156 11.46 -11.22 -17.49
C GLU A 156 10.89 -11.24 -18.92
N SER A 157 9.62 -11.59 -19.08
CA SER A 157 8.90 -11.54 -20.37
C SER A 157 8.42 -10.16 -20.77
N GLY A 158 8.64 -9.12 -19.95
CA GLY A 158 8.20 -7.76 -20.20
C GLY A 158 6.74 -7.47 -19.81
N GLN A 159 6.04 -8.44 -19.24
CA GLN A 159 4.70 -8.23 -18.70
C GLN A 159 4.77 -7.51 -17.36
N THR A 160 3.87 -6.56 -17.13
CA THR A 160 3.71 -5.92 -15.83
C THR A 160 2.87 -6.79 -14.91
N ILE A 161 3.37 -7.01 -13.71
CA ILE A 161 2.61 -7.56 -12.59
C ILE A 161 2.58 -6.54 -11.46
N GLY A 162 1.52 -6.55 -10.68
CA GLY A 162 1.42 -5.63 -9.56
C GLY A 162 0.31 -5.98 -8.59
N TYR A 163 0.19 -5.12 -7.58
CA TYR A 163 -0.89 -5.22 -6.63
C TYR A 163 -1.32 -3.84 -6.16
N ILE A 164 -2.58 -3.77 -5.76
CA ILE A 164 -3.22 -2.61 -5.18
C ILE A 164 -3.56 -2.97 -3.74
N GLU A 165 -3.12 -2.16 -2.79
CA GLU A 165 -3.45 -2.34 -1.38
C GLU A 165 -4.37 -1.22 -0.92
N VAL A 166 -5.47 -1.61 -0.30
CA VAL A 166 -6.44 -0.68 0.28
C VAL A 166 -6.75 -1.08 1.72
N PHE A 167 -6.67 -0.11 2.62
CA PHE A 167 -7.08 -0.30 4.00
C PHE A 167 -8.60 -0.13 4.11
N ILE A 168 -9.29 -1.19 4.50
CA ILE A 168 -10.74 -1.24 4.64
C ILE A 168 -11.08 -1.55 6.10
N PRO A 169 -11.47 -0.56 6.90
CA PRO A 169 -11.75 -0.76 8.32
C PRO A 169 -13.11 -1.39 8.60
N ASP A 170 -14.03 -1.41 7.63
CA ASP A 170 -15.39 -1.91 7.83
C ASP A 170 -15.56 -3.30 7.22
N VAL A 171 -15.97 -4.24 8.06
CA VAL A 171 -16.23 -5.65 7.68
C VAL A 171 -17.55 -5.85 6.94
N ASN A 172 -18.39 -4.84 6.82
CA ASN A 172 -19.71 -4.93 6.15
C ASN A 172 -19.67 -4.56 4.67
N ILE A 173 -18.50 -4.34 4.12
CA ILE A 173 -18.32 -3.98 2.72
C ILE A 173 -18.52 -5.23 1.87
N GLN A 174 -19.49 -5.17 0.96
CA GLN A 174 -19.81 -6.26 0.06
C GLN A 174 -19.15 -6.10 -1.32
N THR A 175 -18.86 -4.87 -1.72
CA THR A 175 -18.35 -4.60 -3.05
C THR A 175 -17.42 -3.40 -3.03
N LEU A 176 -16.27 -3.53 -3.68
CA LEU A 176 -15.41 -2.40 -4.04
C LEU A 176 -15.67 -1.97 -5.48
N ILE A 177 -15.76 -0.67 -5.69
CA ILE A 177 -15.81 -0.04 -7.00
C ILE A 177 -14.44 0.57 -7.23
N ILE A 178 -13.72 0.07 -8.22
CA ILE A 178 -12.38 0.53 -8.59
C ILE A 178 -12.50 1.29 -9.88
N THR A 179 -12.03 2.53 -9.88
CA THR A 179 -11.96 3.38 -11.07
C THR A 179 -10.49 3.59 -11.42
N PRO A 180 -9.93 2.77 -12.34
CA PRO A 180 -8.55 2.87 -12.71
C PRO A 180 -8.33 3.97 -13.74
N SER A 181 -7.10 4.49 -13.78
CA SER A 181 -6.61 5.39 -14.81
C SER A 181 -5.13 5.16 -15.05
N ILE A 182 -4.65 5.45 -16.26
CA ILE A 182 -3.22 5.44 -16.57
C ILE A 182 -2.72 6.88 -16.61
N ARG A 183 -1.76 7.17 -15.76
CA ARG A 183 -1.04 8.42 -15.72
C ARG A 183 0.22 8.30 -16.57
N ILE A 184 0.31 9.06 -17.66
CA ILE A 184 1.50 9.14 -18.51
C ILE A 184 2.32 10.36 -18.11
N VAL A 185 3.61 10.15 -17.88
CA VAL A 185 4.54 11.22 -17.53
C VAL A 185 5.63 11.39 -18.59
N ASP A 186 6.24 12.55 -18.61
CA ASP A 186 7.44 12.80 -19.38
C ASP A 186 8.64 12.12 -18.72
N GLU A 187 9.35 11.30 -19.45
CA GLU A 187 10.47 10.49 -18.97
C GLU A 187 11.57 11.33 -18.30
N LYS A 188 11.82 12.56 -18.78
CA LYS A 188 12.90 13.41 -18.28
C LYS A 188 12.47 14.31 -17.13
N THR A 189 11.25 14.84 -17.21
CA THR A 189 10.77 15.85 -16.25
C THR A 189 9.81 15.28 -15.22
N LEU A 190 9.32 14.06 -15.41
CA LEU A 190 8.27 13.38 -14.62
C LEU A 190 6.97 14.19 -14.52
N LYS A 191 6.78 15.17 -15.39
CA LYS A 191 5.55 15.96 -15.45
C LYS A 191 4.45 15.16 -16.12
N LEU A 192 3.23 15.34 -15.65
CA LEU A 192 2.05 14.74 -16.24
C LEU A 192 1.92 15.20 -17.70
N LYS A 193 1.86 14.26 -18.64
CA LYS A 193 1.53 14.47 -20.05
C LYS A 193 0.05 14.20 -20.31
N GLU A 194 -0.45 13.09 -19.77
CA GLU A 194 -1.79 12.61 -20.05
C GLU A 194 -2.34 11.81 -18.89
N LEU A 195 -3.65 11.80 -18.72
CA LEU A 195 -4.38 10.91 -17.83
C LEU A 195 -5.48 10.21 -18.64
N ILE A 196 -5.36 8.90 -18.77
CA ILE A 196 -6.31 8.07 -19.52
C ILE A 196 -7.23 7.37 -18.55
N PRO A 197 -8.52 7.75 -18.47
CA PRO A 197 -9.48 7.05 -17.63
C PRO A 197 -9.82 5.70 -18.22
N LEU A 198 -9.91 4.67 -17.38
CA LEU A 198 -10.37 3.34 -17.75
C LEU A 198 -11.76 3.06 -17.16
N SER A 199 -12.42 2.02 -17.65
CA SER A 199 -13.74 1.66 -17.15
C SER A 199 -13.72 1.22 -15.70
N SER A 200 -14.68 1.67 -14.90
CA SER A 200 -14.84 1.27 -13.51
C SER A 200 -15.21 -0.20 -13.39
N ILE A 201 -14.71 -0.85 -12.36
CA ILE A 201 -14.86 -2.28 -12.09
C ILE A 201 -15.49 -2.47 -10.73
N LYS A 202 -16.38 -3.45 -10.62
CA LYS A 202 -16.97 -3.88 -9.34
C LYS A 202 -16.35 -5.21 -8.91
N ILE A 203 -15.78 -5.25 -7.72
CA ILE A 203 -15.19 -6.45 -7.13
C ILE A 203 -15.97 -6.84 -5.88
N PRO A 204 -16.71 -7.96 -5.90
CA PRO A 204 -17.37 -8.47 -4.71
C PRO A 204 -16.34 -8.94 -3.69
N GLN A 205 -16.62 -8.69 -2.41
CA GLN A 205 -15.77 -9.07 -1.28
C GLN A 205 -16.16 -10.41 -0.63
N ASP A 206 -17.23 -11.02 -1.06
CA ASP A 206 -17.78 -12.32 -0.63
C ASP A 206 -17.33 -13.51 -1.51
#